data_9cc9a8c9b0ac27ee4c93cd5ea53948ff
#
_entry.id   9cc9a8c9b0ac27ee4c93cd5ea53948ff
#
_cell.length_a   1.000
_cell.length_b   1.000
_cell.length_c   1.000
_cell.angle_alpha   90.00
_cell.angle_beta   90.00
_cell.angle_gamma   90.00
#
_symmetry.space_group_name_H-M   'P 1'
#
loop_
_entity.id
_entity.type
_entity.pdbx_description
1 polymer ?
#
loop_
_entity_poly.entity_id
_entity_poly.type
_entity_poly.pdbx_seq_one_letter_code
_entity_poly.pdbx_strand_id
1 'polypeptide(L)'
;MRYLCLIYSDQTHWTTMPKAEQDKLGAEYFAYTDSIQKSGHYIGGNALQPTHTATTVRTRNGKMSTTDGPFAETKEQLGGYYLINAKDLNEAIQVAAKIPGARIGSIEVRPIWEMATP
;
A
#
# COMPACT_ATOMS: atom_id res chain seq x y z
N MET A 1 1.70 12.80 13.72
CA MET A 1 0.43 12.44 13.03
C MET A 1 0.64 11.17 12.21
N ARG A 2 -0.40 10.37 12.09
CA ARG A 2 -0.32 9.13 11.33
C ARG A 2 -0.87 9.31 9.93
N TYR A 3 -0.23 8.66 8.98
CA TYR A 3 -0.63 8.67 7.57
C TYR A 3 -0.59 7.25 7.03
N LEU A 4 -1.55 6.92 6.16
CA LEU A 4 -1.54 5.65 5.45
C LEU A 4 -1.02 5.91 4.04
N CYS A 5 0.01 5.16 3.66
CA CYS A 5 0.60 5.22 2.31
C CYS A 5 0.13 3.99 1.56
N LEU A 6 -0.82 4.17 0.66
CA LEU A 6 -1.42 3.10 -0.13
C LEU A 6 -0.66 2.97 -1.44
N ILE A 7 -0.18 1.77 -1.73
CA ILE A 7 0.69 1.49 -2.88
C ILE A 7 -0.14 0.85 -3.98
N TYR A 8 -0.24 1.56 -5.10
CA TYR A 8 -0.98 1.09 -6.28
C TYR A 8 -0.02 0.85 -7.44
N SER A 9 -0.22 -0.24 -8.16
CA SER A 9 0.58 -0.53 -9.35
C SER A 9 -0.20 -1.43 -10.30
N ASP A 10 0.23 -1.46 -11.56
CA ASP A 10 -0.30 -2.39 -12.54
C ASP A 10 0.32 -3.76 -12.25
N GLN A 11 -0.52 -4.72 -11.83
CA GLN A 11 -0.04 -6.05 -11.44
C GLN A 11 0.52 -6.85 -12.62
N THR A 12 0.10 -6.54 -13.84
CA THR A 12 0.69 -7.18 -15.03
C THR A 12 2.15 -6.77 -15.18
N HIS A 13 2.52 -5.58 -14.75
CA HIS A 13 3.91 -5.13 -14.74
C HIS A 13 4.77 -6.04 -13.85
N TRP A 14 4.28 -6.35 -12.66
CA TRP A 14 4.98 -7.25 -11.73
C TRP A 14 5.11 -8.66 -12.31
N THR A 15 4.03 -9.22 -12.85
CA THR A 15 4.03 -10.60 -13.35
C THR A 15 4.88 -10.78 -14.61
N THR A 16 5.08 -9.71 -15.39
CA THR A 16 5.91 -9.75 -16.60
C THR A 16 7.36 -9.34 -16.33
N MET A 17 7.66 -8.84 -15.13
CA MET A 17 9.00 -8.40 -14.75
C MET A 17 9.92 -9.62 -14.63
N PRO A 18 11.15 -9.56 -15.19
CA PRO A 18 12.13 -10.64 -14.98
C PRO A 18 12.40 -10.88 -13.50
N LYS A 19 12.69 -12.14 -13.14
CA LYS A 19 12.91 -12.51 -11.74
C LYS A 19 14.01 -11.68 -11.08
N ALA A 20 15.09 -11.39 -11.81
CA ALA A 20 16.18 -10.58 -11.27
C ALA A 20 15.70 -9.17 -10.87
N GLU A 21 14.80 -8.57 -11.65
CA GLU A 21 14.22 -7.28 -11.32
C GLU A 21 13.24 -7.36 -10.16
N GLN A 22 12.46 -8.45 -10.08
CA GLN A 22 11.57 -8.70 -8.95
C GLN A 22 12.38 -8.82 -7.65
N ASP A 23 13.48 -9.56 -7.68
CA ASP A 23 14.36 -9.74 -6.52
C ASP A 23 15.00 -8.42 -6.10
N LYS A 24 15.42 -7.61 -7.07
CA LYS A 24 15.98 -6.29 -6.81
C LYS A 24 14.96 -5.37 -6.16
N LEU A 25 13.73 -5.35 -6.68
CA LEU A 25 12.65 -4.56 -6.11
C LEU A 25 12.32 -4.99 -4.69
N GLY A 26 12.28 -6.30 -4.44
CA GLY A 26 12.08 -6.85 -3.10
C GLY A 26 13.17 -6.40 -2.13
N ALA A 27 14.44 -6.44 -2.56
CA ALA A 27 15.56 -5.97 -1.74
C ALA A 27 15.45 -4.46 -1.46
N GLU A 28 15.00 -3.67 -2.43
CA GLU A 28 14.78 -2.24 -2.24
C GLU A 28 13.68 -1.99 -1.19
N TYR A 29 12.61 -2.78 -1.19
CA TYR A 29 11.56 -2.67 -0.18
C TYR A 29 12.07 -3.03 1.22
N PHE A 30 12.89 -4.06 1.35
CA PHE A 30 13.50 -4.39 2.65
C PHE A 30 14.39 -3.25 3.15
N ALA A 31 15.21 -2.69 2.28
CA ALA A 31 16.08 -1.57 2.63
C ALA A 31 15.28 -0.33 3.00
N TYR A 32 14.21 -0.04 2.27
CA TYR A 32 13.34 1.08 2.55
C TYR A 32 12.68 0.92 3.93
N THR A 33 12.10 -0.25 4.19
CA THR A 33 11.45 -0.54 5.48
C THR A 33 12.43 -0.37 6.63
N ASP A 34 13.65 -0.91 6.49
CA ASP A 34 14.70 -0.73 7.49
C ASP A 34 15.01 0.76 7.73
N SER A 35 15.09 1.54 6.66
CA SER A 35 15.41 2.97 6.76
C SER A 35 14.33 3.76 7.51
N ILE A 36 13.05 3.48 7.26
CA ILE A 36 11.97 4.19 7.95
C ILE A 36 11.74 3.70 9.37
N GLN A 37 12.14 2.47 9.69
CA GLN A 37 12.21 2.01 11.07
C GLN A 37 13.28 2.78 11.84
N LYS A 38 14.46 2.93 11.28
CA LYS A 38 15.56 3.66 11.90
C LYS A 38 15.27 5.14 12.08
N SER A 39 14.55 5.74 11.13
CA SER A 39 14.18 7.15 11.23
C SER A 39 12.97 7.42 12.14
N GLY A 40 12.31 6.37 12.64
CA GLY A 40 11.17 6.50 13.54
C GLY A 40 9.84 6.76 12.84
N HIS A 41 9.78 6.67 11.52
CA HIS A 41 8.54 6.89 10.77
C HIS A 41 7.65 5.65 10.72
N TYR A 42 8.22 4.45 10.78
CA TYR A 42 7.49 3.20 10.56
C TYR A 42 6.59 2.86 11.75
N ILE A 43 5.31 2.60 11.48
CA ILE A 43 4.37 2.03 12.46
C ILE A 43 4.01 0.60 12.05
N GLY A 44 3.70 0.39 10.79
CA GLY A 44 3.35 -0.93 10.26
C GLY A 44 3.28 -0.92 8.75
N GLY A 45 3.03 -2.07 8.17
CA GLY A 45 2.85 -2.21 6.73
C GLY A 45 2.78 -3.66 6.33
N ASN A 46 2.16 -3.92 5.19
CA ASN A 46 2.07 -5.26 4.62
C ASN A 46 1.97 -5.18 3.11
N ALA A 47 2.61 -6.14 2.45
CA ALA A 47 2.35 -6.42 1.04
C ALA A 47 1.10 -7.30 0.95
N LEU A 48 0.31 -7.10 -0.09
CA LEU A 48 -0.89 -7.89 -0.34
C LEU A 48 -0.64 -8.87 -1.48
N GLN A 49 -1.34 -10.00 -1.43
CA GLN A 49 -1.34 -10.95 -2.54
C GLN A 49 -2.06 -10.34 -3.75
N PRO A 50 -1.88 -10.89 -4.96
CA PRO A 50 -2.53 -10.36 -6.16
C PRO A 50 -4.05 -10.31 -6.06
N THR A 51 -4.66 -9.43 -6.82
CA THR A 51 -6.10 -9.13 -6.73
C THR A 51 -7.01 -10.33 -7.01
N HIS A 52 -6.54 -11.34 -7.76
CA HIS A 52 -7.34 -12.53 -8.00
C HIS A 52 -7.61 -13.36 -6.72
N THR A 53 -6.83 -13.11 -5.66
CA THR A 53 -7.06 -13.74 -4.35
C THR A 53 -8.06 -12.97 -3.49
N ALA A 54 -8.46 -11.77 -3.92
CA ALA A 54 -9.35 -10.92 -3.14
C ALA A 54 -10.79 -11.44 -3.16
N THR A 55 -11.53 -11.10 -2.11
CA THR A 55 -12.96 -11.35 -2.02
C THR A 55 -13.62 -10.04 -1.58
N THR A 56 -14.64 -9.62 -2.30
CA THR A 56 -15.41 -8.42 -1.95
C THR A 56 -16.71 -8.84 -1.29
N VAL A 57 -17.00 -8.27 -0.13
CA VAL A 57 -18.20 -8.57 0.66
C VAL A 57 -19.10 -7.35 0.65
N ARG A 58 -20.38 -7.56 0.37
CA ARG A 58 -21.41 -6.51 0.46
C ARG A 58 -22.58 -7.00 1.27
N THR A 59 -23.16 -6.11 2.07
CA THR A 59 -24.42 -6.37 2.75
C THR A 59 -25.42 -5.33 2.25
N ARG A 60 -26.47 -5.80 1.58
CA ARG A 60 -27.52 -4.93 1.03
C ARG A 60 -28.88 -5.46 1.48
N ASN A 61 -29.71 -4.57 2.03
CA ASN A 61 -31.04 -4.94 2.55
C ASN A 61 -30.96 -6.10 3.54
N GLY A 62 -29.95 -6.09 4.42
CA GLY A 62 -29.73 -7.14 5.40
C GLY A 62 -29.15 -8.44 4.86
N LYS A 63 -28.83 -8.50 3.56
CA LYS A 63 -28.28 -9.71 2.94
C LYS A 63 -26.81 -9.52 2.59
N MET A 64 -25.99 -10.49 3.02
CA MET A 64 -24.58 -10.54 2.69
C MET A 64 -24.39 -11.22 1.34
N SER A 65 -23.51 -10.67 0.52
CA SER A 65 -23.05 -11.30 -0.72
C SER A 65 -21.54 -11.18 -0.82
N THR A 66 -20.92 -12.12 -1.53
CA THR A 66 -19.49 -12.11 -1.79
C THR A 66 -19.24 -12.21 -3.28
N THR A 67 -18.19 -11.56 -3.74
CA THR A 67 -17.73 -11.61 -5.13
C THR A 67 -16.24 -11.87 -5.13
N ASP A 68 -15.78 -12.79 -5.94
CA ASP A 68 -14.35 -13.02 -6.12
C ASP A 68 -13.72 -11.82 -6.84
N GLY A 69 -12.58 -11.37 -6.33
CA GLY A 69 -11.87 -10.26 -6.91
C GLY A 69 -12.00 -8.96 -6.10
N PRO A 70 -11.29 -7.90 -6.52
CA PRO A 70 -11.33 -6.62 -5.86
C PRO A 70 -12.68 -5.92 -6.08
N PHE A 71 -13.01 -4.94 -5.22
CA PHE A 71 -14.27 -4.22 -5.33
C PHE A 71 -14.39 -3.43 -6.65
N ALA A 72 -13.26 -3.07 -7.25
CA ALA A 72 -13.22 -2.35 -8.52
C ALA A 72 -12.03 -2.85 -9.34
N GLU A 73 -12.24 -3.00 -10.65
CA GLU A 73 -11.18 -3.36 -11.58
C GLU A 73 -10.62 -2.08 -12.19
N THR A 74 -9.42 -1.70 -11.75
CA THR A 74 -8.71 -0.51 -12.19
C THR A 74 -7.38 -0.93 -12.78
N LYS A 75 -6.77 -0.03 -13.55
CA LYS A 75 -5.48 -0.31 -14.17
C LYS A 75 -4.38 -0.48 -13.12
N GLU A 76 -4.36 0.40 -12.12
CA GLU A 76 -3.47 0.26 -10.97
C GLU A 76 -4.29 -0.25 -9.79
N GLN A 77 -3.81 -1.32 -9.18
CA GLN A 77 -4.49 -2.01 -8.09
C GLN A 77 -3.69 -1.84 -6.79
N LEU A 78 -4.41 -1.86 -5.67
CA LEU A 78 -3.78 -1.82 -4.35
C LEU A 78 -2.94 -3.09 -4.15
N GLY A 79 -1.65 -2.91 -3.90
CA GLY A 79 -0.71 -4.02 -3.70
C GLY A 79 -0.05 -4.03 -2.34
N GLY A 80 -0.26 -3.01 -1.52
CA GLY A 80 0.34 -2.95 -0.20
C GLY A 80 0.16 -1.59 0.44
N TYR A 81 0.66 -1.46 1.65
CA TYR A 81 0.57 -0.19 2.37
C TYR A 81 1.64 -0.08 3.44
N TYR A 82 1.95 1.17 3.82
CA TYR A 82 2.68 1.50 5.03
C TYR A 82 1.84 2.43 5.87
N LEU A 83 1.83 2.18 7.18
CA LEU A 83 1.33 3.14 8.15
C LEU A 83 2.54 3.83 8.77
N ILE A 84 2.59 5.16 8.66
CA ILE A 84 3.73 5.94 9.12
C ILE A 84 3.32 7.04 10.08
N ASN A 85 4.27 7.47 10.89
CA ASN A 85 4.15 8.67 11.71
C ASN A 85 5.02 9.77 11.08
N ALA A 86 4.46 10.96 10.92
CA ALA A 86 5.18 12.11 10.40
C ALA A 86 4.66 13.38 11.08
N LYS A 87 5.47 14.43 11.11
CA LYS A 87 5.07 15.66 11.80
C LYS A 87 3.97 16.41 11.05
N ASP A 88 3.96 16.31 9.72
CA ASP A 88 2.98 16.97 8.85
C ASP A 88 2.90 16.26 7.49
N LEU A 89 1.99 16.71 6.64
CA LEU A 89 1.78 16.12 5.31
C LEU A 89 3.04 16.22 4.44
N ASN A 90 3.77 17.32 4.52
CA ASN A 90 4.98 17.48 3.70
C ASN A 90 6.03 16.42 4.05
N GLU A 91 6.24 16.15 5.33
CA GLU A 91 7.16 15.08 5.75
C GLU A 91 6.65 13.71 5.30
N ALA A 92 5.34 13.47 5.43
CA ALA A 92 4.74 12.21 4.95
C ALA A 92 4.95 12.02 3.45
N ILE A 93 4.81 13.07 2.65
CA ILE A 93 5.07 13.04 1.21
C ILE A 93 6.53 12.68 0.94
N GLN A 94 7.48 13.27 1.68
CA GLN A 94 8.89 12.98 1.50
C GLN A 94 9.21 11.52 1.82
N VAL A 95 8.62 10.97 2.88
CA VAL A 95 8.77 9.57 3.24
C VAL A 95 8.15 8.67 2.18
N ALA A 96 6.94 8.97 1.73
CA ALA A 96 6.20 8.19 0.73
C ALA A 96 6.91 8.19 -0.63
N ALA A 97 7.52 9.30 -1.02
CA ALA A 97 8.19 9.44 -2.31
C ALA A 97 9.35 8.45 -2.49
N LYS A 98 9.90 7.95 -1.39
CA LYS A 98 11.01 6.99 -1.41
C LYS A 98 10.55 5.54 -1.42
N ILE A 99 9.26 5.28 -1.33
CA ILE A 99 8.73 3.92 -1.50
C ILE A 99 9.10 3.46 -2.90
N PRO A 100 9.75 2.29 -3.06
CA PRO A 100 10.18 1.84 -4.39
C PRO A 100 9.09 1.82 -5.45
N GLY A 101 7.86 1.48 -5.06
CA GLY A 101 6.71 1.45 -5.97
C GLY A 101 6.30 2.81 -6.52
N ALA A 102 6.77 3.92 -5.93
CA ALA A 102 6.46 5.26 -6.43
C ALA A 102 7.03 5.51 -7.85
N ARG A 103 8.07 4.76 -8.24
CA ARG A 103 8.69 4.89 -9.57
C ARG A 103 7.88 4.22 -10.67
N ILE A 104 7.09 3.21 -10.31
CA ILE A 104 6.39 2.35 -11.30
C ILE A 104 4.87 2.36 -11.11
N GLY A 105 4.39 3.02 -10.09
CA GLY A 105 2.97 3.11 -9.78
C GLY A 105 2.68 4.41 -9.06
N SER A 106 1.73 4.35 -8.14
CA SER A 106 1.26 5.52 -7.40
C SER A 106 1.19 5.23 -5.92
N ILE A 107 1.54 6.23 -5.11
CA ILE A 107 1.38 6.15 -3.66
C ILE A 107 0.35 7.19 -3.24
N GLU A 108 -0.73 6.73 -2.68
CA GLU A 108 -1.74 7.63 -2.11
C GLU A 108 -1.41 7.85 -0.63
N VAL A 109 -1.20 9.10 -0.23
CA VAL A 109 -0.92 9.46 1.16
C VAL A 109 -2.20 10.02 1.76
N ARG A 110 -2.73 9.36 2.78
CA ARG A 110 -4.00 9.78 3.38
C ARG A 110 -3.86 9.89 4.90
N PRO A 111 -4.16 11.07 5.48
CA PRO A 111 -4.12 11.23 6.93
C PRO A 111 -5.09 10.26 7.62
N ILE A 112 -4.66 9.69 8.72
CA ILE A 112 -5.55 8.91 9.58
C ILE A 112 -6.48 9.86 10.32
N TRP A 113 -7.74 9.56 10.31
CA TRP A 113 -8.71 10.29 11.10
C TRP A 113 -8.59 9.81 12.55
N GLU A 114 -7.95 10.62 13.38
CA GLU A 114 -7.76 10.29 14.79
C GLU A 114 -9.06 10.61 15.53
N MET A 115 -9.90 9.60 15.68
CA MET A 115 -11.17 9.79 16.37
C MET A 115 -11.00 9.56 17.88
N ALA A 116 -11.64 10.43 18.67
CA ALA A 116 -11.68 10.23 20.11
C ALA A 116 -12.47 8.95 20.41
N THR A 117 -11.96 8.12 21.32
CA THR A 117 -12.70 6.95 21.80
C THR A 117 -13.80 7.41 22.75
N PRO A 118 -15.02 6.83 22.67
CA PRO A 118 -16.11 7.18 23.60
C PRO A 118 -15.80 6.76 25.02
#